data_b31daee1f6894c995f84d6765169427b
#
_entry.id   b31daee1f6894c995f84d6765169427b
#
_cell.length_a   1.000
_cell.length_b   1.000
_cell.length_c   1.000
_cell.angle_alpha   90.00
_cell.angle_beta   90.00
_cell.angle_gamma   90.00
#
_symmetry.space_group_name_H-M   'P 1'
#
loop_
_entity.id
_entity.type
_entity.pdbx_description
1 polymer ?
#
loop_
_entity_poly.entity_id
_entity_poly.type
_entity_poly.pdbx_seq_one_letter_code
_entity_poly.pdbx_strand_id
1 'polypeptide(L)'
;FNLNSRDDIKDYVDLPSDFLYEPGSVMKGITYAAAVDSGHYPYNKTFDSDVYHFVEDSKGNIHRTNNANDQAIYDAEQYKHGTISFDKGFVLSSNIGICELLASYMEPSIYKEYLEKFGFLKSVNTPYLSNKPGEMQFTYALEKLSTGFGQAINVNALQMAQAFSAIFNDGTMMRPYVVDRIERSNGTVVKQYEPKVVGKPISEKTSAYIQKLMKRVVDDKDGTARMYRMEDVDIIAKTGTGQVYGKQGYDRSLYTNSIMMAAPAKNPKVMVYYAFQASDYLNYDREPAKEVMRSALVAANITADKASLNEEKAYKGFRETQMPVLRNHSLSYALDKLKDTHTEQIIIGDGSEVMEQFPQPKETIISNQRVFLLSNGSRLTMPDMTGWTKKDITAFWKLTHIAVEMDGTGMVASQNIKAGKAINKDTVIQVKMK
;
A
#
# COMPACT_ATOMS: atom_id res chain seq x y z
N PHE A 1 -10.09 7.79 7.75
CA PHE A 1 -9.80 7.66 9.19
C PHE A 1 -8.69 8.64 9.56
N ASN A 2 -9.05 9.72 10.22
CA ASN A 2 -8.07 10.69 10.71
C ASN A 2 -7.74 10.35 12.18
N LEU A 3 -6.64 9.66 12.42
CA LEU A 3 -6.13 9.39 13.77
C LEU A 3 -5.94 10.68 14.60
N ASN A 4 -6.00 11.81 13.91
CA ASN A 4 -5.76 13.13 14.45
C ASN A 4 -7.02 13.89 14.85
N SER A 5 -8.19 13.31 14.69
CA SER A 5 -9.46 13.88 15.18
C SER A 5 -10.22 12.84 15.99
N ARG A 6 -10.18 12.96 17.31
CA ARG A 6 -10.95 12.06 18.21
C ARG A 6 -12.46 12.26 18.05
N ASP A 7 -12.88 13.45 17.68
CA ASP A 7 -14.30 13.80 17.51
C ASP A 7 -14.90 13.18 16.24
N ASP A 8 -14.03 12.84 15.24
CA ASP A 8 -14.42 12.16 14.02
C ASP A 8 -14.36 10.62 14.14
N ILE A 9 -13.82 10.08 15.23
CA ILE A 9 -13.75 8.64 15.46
C ILE A 9 -15.11 8.19 16.02
N LYS A 10 -16.03 7.90 15.12
CA LYS A 10 -17.33 7.31 15.47
C LYS A 10 -17.23 5.81 15.72
N ASP A 11 -16.28 5.14 15.07
CA ASP A 11 -16.03 3.71 15.16
C ASP A 11 -14.52 3.43 15.16
N TYR A 12 -14.06 2.60 16.09
CA TYR A 12 -12.67 2.11 16.15
C TYR A 12 -12.49 0.94 15.17
N VAL A 13 -12.71 1.18 13.88
CA VAL A 13 -12.58 0.18 12.82
C VAL A 13 -11.22 0.36 12.14
N ASP A 14 -10.44 -0.71 12.09
CA ASP A 14 -9.24 -0.76 11.26
C ASP A 14 -9.65 -1.00 9.79
N LEU A 15 -9.65 0.06 8.99
CA LEU A 15 -10.11 0.00 7.60
C LEU A 15 -9.41 -1.09 6.76
N PRO A 16 -8.07 -1.29 6.84
CA PRO A 16 -7.42 -2.35 6.09
C PRO A 16 -7.89 -3.76 6.40
N SER A 17 -8.39 -4.01 7.61
CA SER A 17 -8.77 -5.35 8.07
C SER A 17 -10.28 -5.60 8.11
N ASP A 18 -11.06 -4.60 8.46
CA ASP A 18 -12.49 -4.77 8.75
C ASP A 18 -13.43 -4.20 7.68
N PHE A 19 -12.93 -3.29 6.84
CA PHE A 19 -13.73 -2.71 5.77
C PHE A 19 -13.75 -3.65 4.56
N LEU A 20 -14.92 -4.21 4.26
CA LEU A 20 -15.16 -5.03 3.08
C LEU A 20 -15.65 -4.15 1.92
N TYR A 21 -15.09 -4.35 0.76
CA TYR A 21 -15.44 -3.62 -0.46
C TYR A 21 -15.17 -4.47 -1.70
N GLU A 22 -15.81 -4.12 -2.80
CA GLU A 22 -15.54 -4.71 -4.11
C GLU A 22 -14.18 -4.20 -4.64
N PRO A 23 -13.16 -5.07 -4.85
CA PRO A 23 -11.81 -4.66 -5.23
C PRO A 23 -11.72 -4.14 -6.67
N GLY A 24 -12.75 -4.38 -7.48
CA GLY A 24 -12.77 -4.01 -8.89
C GLY A 24 -11.67 -4.67 -9.70
N SER A 25 -11.24 -4.03 -10.75
CA SER A 25 -10.33 -4.59 -11.77
C SER A 25 -8.95 -5.02 -11.26
N VAL A 26 -8.56 -4.72 -10.02
CA VAL A 26 -7.34 -5.30 -9.42
C VAL A 26 -7.48 -6.83 -9.33
N MET A 27 -8.70 -7.34 -9.10
CA MET A 27 -9.00 -8.78 -9.04
C MET A 27 -8.60 -9.53 -10.34
N LYS A 28 -8.57 -8.85 -11.48
CA LYS A 28 -8.16 -9.46 -12.76
C LYS A 28 -6.75 -10.06 -12.72
N GLY A 29 -5.86 -9.54 -11.86
CA GLY A 29 -4.56 -10.17 -11.61
C GLY A 29 -4.68 -11.59 -11.08
N ILE A 30 -5.63 -11.83 -10.18
CA ILE A 30 -5.92 -13.16 -9.63
C ILE A 30 -6.62 -14.06 -10.65
N THR A 31 -7.58 -13.52 -11.40
CA THR A 31 -8.33 -14.27 -12.43
C THR A 31 -7.40 -14.76 -13.55
N TYR A 32 -6.53 -13.89 -14.04
CA TYR A 32 -5.53 -14.28 -15.04
C TYR A 32 -4.52 -15.27 -14.46
N ALA A 33 -4.08 -15.09 -13.22
CA ALA A 33 -3.20 -16.05 -12.56
C ALA A 33 -3.86 -17.43 -12.44
N ALA A 34 -5.14 -17.49 -12.09
CA ALA A 34 -5.90 -18.74 -12.05
C ALA A 34 -5.95 -19.43 -13.43
N ALA A 35 -6.25 -18.68 -14.49
CA ALA A 35 -6.33 -19.21 -15.85
C ALA A 35 -4.97 -19.72 -16.36
N VAL A 36 -3.90 -18.96 -16.13
CA VAL A 36 -2.53 -19.36 -16.51
C VAL A 36 -2.08 -20.60 -15.76
N ASP A 37 -2.27 -20.63 -14.44
CA ASP A 37 -1.79 -21.72 -13.59
C ASP A 37 -2.56 -23.02 -13.80
N SER A 38 -3.87 -22.92 -14.05
CA SER A 38 -4.73 -24.07 -14.35
C SER A 38 -4.58 -24.61 -15.78
N GLY A 39 -3.79 -23.93 -16.63
CA GLY A 39 -3.58 -24.32 -18.04
C GLY A 39 -4.73 -23.93 -18.99
N HIS A 40 -5.66 -23.10 -18.54
CA HIS A 40 -6.83 -22.67 -19.34
C HIS A 40 -6.63 -21.29 -20.00
N TYR A 41 -5.44 -20.69 -19.88
CA TYR A 41 -5.18 -19.40 -20.49
C TYR A 41 -4.98 -19.49 -22.00
N PRO A 42 -5.76 -18.76 -22.81
CA PRO A 42 -5.72 -18.86 -24.26
C PRO A 42 -4.64 -17.96 -24.89
N TYR A 43 -3.36 -18.31 -24.73
CA TYR A 43 -2.19 -17.49 -25.11
C TYR A 43 -2.23 -16.88 -26.51
N ASN A 44 -2.71 -17.62 -27.49
CA ASN A 44 -2.68 -17.20 -28.93
C ASN A 44 -4.09 -16.93 -29.45
N LYS A 45 -5.06 -16.70 -28.60
CA LYS A 45 -6.42 -16.39 -28.98
C LYS A 45 -6.72 -14.92 -28.82
N THR A 46 -7.75 -14.50 -29.52
CA THR A 46 -8.31 -13.16 -29.47
C THR A 46 -9.79 -13.24 -29.14
N PHE A 47 -10.33 -12.14 -28.66
CA PHE A 47 -11.76 -11.98 -28.45
C PHE A 47 -12.23 -10.63 -28.98
N ASP A 48 -13.51 -10.54 -29.30
CA ASP A 48 -14.14 -9.29 -29.64
C ASP A 48 -14.46 -8.52 -28.35
N SER A 49 -13.90 -7.32 -28.21
CA SER A 49 -14.02 -6.47 -27.04
C SER A 49 -15.21 -5.51 -27.09
N ASP A 50 -16.19 -5.76 -27.93
CA ASP A 50 -17.43 -5.00 -27.93
C ASP A 50 -18.28 -5.37 -26.68
N VAL A 51 -19.56 -5.36 -26.73
CA VAL A 51 -20.42 -5.78 -25.62
C VAL A 51 -20.43 -7.30 -25.45
N TYR A 52 -20.48 -7.78 -24.20
CA TYR A 52 -20.63 -9.19 -23.89
C TYR A 52 -22.05 -9.51 -23.49
N HIS A 53 -22.89 -9.93 -24.47
CA HIS A 53 -24.22 -10.47 -24.20
C HIS A 53 -24.11 -11.95 -23.86
N PHE A 54 -24.89 -12.42 -22.89
CA PHE A 54 -24.83 -13.82 -22.45
C PHE A 54 -26.15 -14.34 -21.90
N VAL A 55 -26.26 -15.65 -21.92
CA VAL A 55 -27.34 -16.44 -21.31
C VAL A 55 -26.76 -17.56 -20.49
N GLU A 56 -27.51 -18.02 -19.49
CA GLU A 56 -27.19 -19.23 -18.71
C GLU A 56 -28.17 -20.34 -19.11
N ASP A 57 -27.65 -21.52 -19.48
CA ASP A 57 -28.45 -22.66 -19.81
C ASP A 57 -28.99 -23.38 -18.55
N SER A 58 -29.88 -24.37 -18.71
CA SER A 58 -30.48 -25.12 -17.60
C SER A 58 -29.48 -25.94 -16.78
N LYS A 59 -28.24 -26.09 -17.27
CA LYS A 59 -27.14 -26.77 -16.57
C LYS A 59 -26.20 -25.78 -15.86
N GLY A 60 -26.43 -24.46 -16.00
CA GLY A 60 -25.62 -23.43 -15.41
C GLY A 60 -24.37 -23.02 -16.24
N ASN A 61 -24.29 -23.51 -17.51
CA ASN A 61 -23.22 -23.07 -18.40
C ASN A 61 -23.55 -21.70 -18.99
N ILE A 62 -22.51 -20.88 -19.16
CA ILE A 62 -22.61 -19.51 -19.63
C ILE A 62 -22.24 -19.48 -21.12
N HIS A 63 -23.11 -18.93 -21.93
CA HIS A 63 -22.90 -18.83 -23.38
C HIS A 63 -22.98 -17.38 -23.83
N ARG A 64 -21.98 -16.93 -24.61
CA ARG A 64 -22.05 -15.63 -25.31
C ARG A 64 -23.11 -15.67 -26.38
N THR A 65 -23.86 -14.59 -26.53
CA THR A 65 -24.91 -14.43 -27.53
C THR A 65 -24.72 -13.15 -28.33
N ASN A 66 -25.43 -13.07 -29.48
CA ASN A 66 -25.50 -11.85 -30.29
C ASN A 66 -26.86 -11.12 -30.12
N ASN A 67 -27.70 -11.59 -29.22
CA ASN A 67 -29.00 -10.99 -28.98
C ASN A 67 -28.89 -9.80 -28.01
N ALA A 68 -29.16 -8.60 -28.50
CA ALA A 68 -29.05 -7.36 -27.71
C ALA A 68 -30.07 -7.26 -26.56
N ASN A 69 -31.07 -8.16 -26.49
CA ASN A 69 -32.02 -8.21 -25.40
C ASN A 69 -31.54 -9.10 -24.21
N ASP A 70 -30.47 -9.86 -24.40
CA ASP A 70 -29.91 -10.69 -23.35
C ASP A 70 -29.11 -9.83 -22.35
N GLN A 71 -28.76 -10.41 -21.18
CA GLN A 71 -27.92 -9.75 -20.21
C GLN A 71 -26.59 -9.33 -20.84
N ALA A 72 -26.07 -8.16 -20.43
CA ALA A 72 -24.88 -7.60 -21.03
C ALA A 72 -23.87 -7.08 -19.99
N ILE A 73 -22.60 -7.27 -20.28
CA ILE A 73 -21.46 -6.69 -19.55
C ILE A 73 -20.68 -5.79 -20.52
N TYR A 74 -20.24 -4.65 -20.02
CA TYR A 74 -19.50 -3.64 -20.76
C TYR A 74 -18.13 -3.38 -20.11
N ASP A 75 -17.18 -2.94 -20.91
CA ASP A 75 -15.97 -2.31 -20.38
C ASP A 75 -16.27 -0.93 -19.77
N ALA A 76 -15.48 -0.51 -18.78
CA ALA A 76 -15.79 0.68 -17.97
C ALA A 76 -15.93 1.96 -18.81
N GLU A 77 -15.11 2.11 -19.84
CA GLU A 77 -15.11 3.30 -20.70
C GLU A 77 -15.98 3.16 -21.96
N GLN A 78 -16.64 2.02 -22.13
CA GLN A 78 -17.46 1.67 -23.31
C GLN A 78 -16.73 1.85 -24.68
N TYR A 79 -15.39 1.93 -24.66
CA TYR A 79 -14.59 1.98 -25.87
C TYR A 79 -14.55 0.61 -26.56
N LYS A 80 -14.77 0.64 -27.88
CA LYS A 80 -14.64 -0.55 -28.72
C LYS A 80 -13.19 -0.66 -29.19
N HIS A 81 -12.50 -1.68 -28.73
CA HIS A 81 -11.13 -1.94 -29.17
C HIS A 81 -11.06 -2.96 -30.33
N GLY A 82 -12.23 -3.43 -30.81
CA GLY A 82 -12.30 -4.50 -31.82
C GLY A 82 -11.78 -5.83 -31.29
N THR A 83 -11.18 -6.62 -32.18
CA THR A 83 -10.62 -7.92 -31.82
C THR A 83 -9.22 -7.76 -31.23
N ILE A 84 -9.06 -8.14 -29.97
CA ILE A 84 -7.80 -8.01 -29.22
C ILE A 84 -7.39 -9.33 -28.56
N SER A 85 -6.10 -9.48 -28.25
CA SER A 85 -5.60 -10.63 -27.48
C SER A 85 -5.97 -10.51 -26.00
N PHE A 86 -5.96 -11.63 -25.28
CA PHE A 86 -6.21 -11.64 -23.84
C PHE A 86 -5.14 -10.83 -23.08
N ASP A 87 -3.86 -10.88 -23.48
CA ASP A 87 -2.82 -10.01 -22.93
C ASP A 87 -3.19 -8.52 -23.05
N LYS A 88 -3.67 -8.12 -24.25
CA LYS A 88 -4.11 -6.74 -24.47
C LYS A 88 -5.35 -6.40 -23.64
N GLY A 89 -6.29 -7.34 -23.51
CA GLY A 89 -7.45 -7.20 -22.61
C GLY A 89 -7.04 -6.96 -21.15
N PHE A 90 -5.97 -7.61 -20.66
CA PHE A 90 -5.43 -7.34 -19.34
C PHE A 90 -4.87 -5.91 -19.20
N VAL A 91 -4.10 -5.46 -20.22
CA VAL A 91 -3.50 -4.12 -20.27
C VAL A 91 -4.57 -3.03 -20.27
N LEU A 92 -5.63 -3.22 -21.05
CA LEU A 92 -6.78 -2.31 -21.15
C LEU A 92 -7.79 -2.49 -20.04
N SER A 93 -7.56 -3.47 -19.15
CA SER A 93 -8.50 -3.79 -18.06
C SER A 93 -9.91 -4.17 -18.52
N SER A 94 -10.03 -4.95 -19.64
CA SER A 94 -11.31 -5.37 -20.21
C SER A 94 -12.09 -6.31 -19.28
N ASN A 95 -13.35 -5.98 -18.99
CA ASN A 95 -14.32 -6.86 -18.33
C ASN A 95 -14.77 -7.96 -19.30
N ILE A 96 -14.92 -7.60 -20.56
CA ILE A 96 -15.34 -8.51 -21.63
C ILE A 96 -14.34 -9.65 -21.78
N GLY A 97 -13.03 -9.34 -21.73
CA GLY A 97 -11.98 -10.36 -21.74
C GLY A 97 -12.07 -11.33 -20.55
N ILE A 98 -12.48 -10.87 -19.38
CA ILE A 98 -12.75 -11.72 -18.20
C ILE A 98 -13.97 -12.62 -18.45
N CYS A 99 -15.06 -12.05 -18.96
CA CYS A 99 -16.26 -12.83 -19.27
C CYS A 99 -15.96 -13.94 -20.27
N GLU A 100 -15.24 -13.61 -21.35
CA GLU A 100 -14.83 -14.59 -22.36
C GLU A 100 -13.91 -15.66 -21.76
N LEU A 101 -12.99 -15.27 -20.88
CA LEU A 101 -12.08 -16.20 -20.20
C LEU A 101 -12.85 -17.20 -19.32
N LEU A 102 -13.80 -16.72 -18.50
CA LEU A 102 -14.56 -17.54 -17.55
C LEU A 102 -15.69 -18.37 -18.21
N ALA A 103 -16.24 -17.90 -19.33
CA ALA A 103 -17.31 -18.62 -19.99
C ALA A 103 -16.81 -19.64 -21.03
N SER A 104 -15.69 -19.32 -21.73
CA SER A 104 -15.26 -20.11 -22.88
C SER A 104 -13.99 -20.93 -22.64
N TYR A 105 -13.18 -20.60 -21.62
CA TYR A 105 -11.88 -21.25 -21.42
C TYR A 105 -11.68 -21.83 -20.02
N MET A 106 -12.04 -21.12 -18.98
CA MET A 106 -11.86 -21.56 -17.59
C MET A 106 -13.21 -21.56 -16.85
N GLU A 107 -13.73 -22.75 -16.61
CA GLU A 107 -15.01 -22.86 -15.89
C GLU A 107 -15.00 -22.06 -14.58
N PRO A 108 -16.11 -21.39 -14.22
CA PRO A 108 -16.22 -20.61 -12.99
C PRO A 108 -15.92 -21.42 -11.71
N SER A 109 -16.17 -22.72 -11.71
CA SER A 109 -15.82 -23.64 -10.62
C SER A 109 -14.31 -23.69 -10.36
N ILE A 110 -13.48 -23.75 -11.42
CA ILE A 110 -12.01 -23.71 -11.33
C ILE A 110 -11.57 -22.36 -10.75
N TYR A 111 -12.16 -21.28 -11.25
CA TYR A 111 -11.87 -19.95 -10.72
C TYR A 111 -12.17 -19.83 -9.22
N LYS A 112 -13.32 -20.37 -8.78
CA LYS A 112 -13.67 -20.39 -7.36
C LYS A 112 -12.66 -21.14 -6.51
N GLU A 113 -12.15 -22.28 -6.96
CA GLU A 113 -11.07 -23.01 -6.27
C GLU A 113 -9.81 -22.15 -6.10
N TYR A 114 -9.45 -21.36 -7.11
CA TYR A 114 -8.32 -20.45 -7.00
C TYR A 114 -8.57 -19.29 -6.03
N LEU A 115 -9.80 -18.74 -5.96
CA LEU A 115 -10.13 -17.75 -4.94
C LEU A 115 -9.93 -18.33 -3.53
N GLU A 116 -10.30 -19.59 -3.30
CA GLU A 116 -10.06 -20.28 -2.03
C GLU A 116 -8.57 -20.53 -1.77
N LYS A 117 -7.80 -20.95 -2.79
CA LYS A 117 -6.34 -21.14 -2.70
C LYS A 117 -5.61 -19.81 -2.37
N PHE A 118 -6.07 -18.70 -2.91
CA PHE A 118 -5.55 -17.36 -2.60
C PHE A 118 -6.00 -16.80 -1.24
N GLY A 119 -6.87 -17.52 -0.53
CA GLY A 119 -7.31 -17.19 0.81
C GLY A 119 -8.44 -16.18 0.88
N PHE A 120 -9.11 -15.87 -0.23
CA PHE A 120 -10.37 -15.12 -0.20
C PHE A 120 -11.45 -15.94 0.51
N LEU A 121 -12.47 -15.29 1.06
CA LEU A 121 -13.55 -15.91 1.85
C LEU A 121 -13.11 -16.49 3.23
N LYS A 122 -11.87 -16.25 3.62
CA LYS A 122 -11.35 -16.59 4.96
C LYS A 122 -10.69 -15.37 5.59
N SER A 123 -10.79 -15.26 6.91
CA SER A 123 -10.03 -14.26 7.65
C SER A 123 -8.53 -14.53 7.51
N VAL A 124 -7.76 -13.47 7.36
CA VAL A 124 -6.29 -13.55 7.38
C VAL A 124 -5.85 -13.78 8.82
N ASN A 125 -5.17 -14.89 9.09
CA ASN A 125 -4.69 -15.21 10.43
C ASN A 125 -3.43 -14.38 10.75
N THR A 126 -3.62 -13.13 11.16
CA THR A 126 -2.54 -12.22 11.53
C THR A 126 -2.56 -11.89 13.03
N PRO A 127 -1.41 -11.84 13.73
CA PRO A 127 -1.35 -11.51 15.14
C PRO A 127 -1.86 -10.10 15.45
N TYR A 128 -2.64 -9.97 16.52
CA TYR A 128 -3.12 -8.71 17.09
C TYR A 128 -4.02 -7.87 16.18
N LEU A 129 -4.48 -8.42 15.07
CA LEU A 129 -5.36 -7.71 14.16
C LEU A 129 -6.54 -8.63 13.79
N SER A 130 -7.71 -8.29 14.30
CA SER A 130 -8.96 -8.93 13.89
C SER A 130 -9.30 -8.51 12.47
N ASN A 131 -9.87 -9.40 11.70
CA ASN A 131 -10.34 -9.06 10.35
C ASN A 131 -11.51 -9.96 9.93
N LYS A 132 -12.35 -9.42 9.06
CA LYS A 132 -13.50 -10.14 8.54
C LYS A 132 -13.09 -11.07 7.40
N PRO A 133 -13.74 -12.24 7.25
CA PRO A 133 -13.65 -13.00 6.01
C PRO A 133 -14.29 -12.20 4.87
N GLY A 134 -13.86 -12.46 3.64
CA GLY A 134 -14.52 -11.91 2.46
C GLY A 134 -15.87 -12.61 2.21
N GLU A 135 -16.70 -12.00 1.39
CA GLU A 135 -18.02 -12.49 0.99
C GLU A 135 -18.12 -12.53 -0.52
N MET A 136 -18.85 -13.49 -1.07
CA MET A 136 -18.98 -13.64 -2.51
C MET A 136 -20.39 -14.13 -2.89
N GLN A 137 -20.96 -13.52 -3.91
CA GLN A 137 -22.12 -14.03 -4.62
C GLN A 137 -21.64 -14.81 -5.84
N PHE A 138 -22.09 -16.05 -5.99
CA PHE A 138 -21.57 -16.95 -7.03
C PHE A 138 -22.62 -17.96 -7.53
N THR A 139 -23.87 -17.56 -7.52
CA THR A 139 -25.02 -18.43 -7.91
C THR A 139 -25.35 -18.27 -9.38
N TYR A 140 -25.59 -17.03 -9.82
CA TYR A 140 -26.03 -16.72 -11.17
C TYR A 140 -24.86 -16.40 -12.11
N ALA A 141 -25.09 -16.53 -13.43
CA ALA A 141 -24.08 -16.26 -14.44
C ALA A 141 -23.44 -14.86 -14.28
N LEU A 142 -24.26 -13.82 -14.05
CA LEU A 142 -23.76 -12.47 -13.84
C LEU A 142 -22.79 -12.38 -12.65
N GLU A 143 -23.12 -13.03 -11.54
CA GLU A 143 -22.27 -13.05 -10.34
C GLU A 143 -20.95 -13.77 -10.61
N LYS A 144 -21.02 -14.96 -11.26
CA LYS A 144 -19.85 -15.77 -11.61
C LYS A 144 -18.87 -14.98 -12.53
N LEU A 145 -19.40 -14.27 -13.52
CA LEU A 145 -18.59 -13.45 -14.42
C LEU A 145 -18.04 -12.20 -13.71
N SER A 146 -18.88 -11.54 -12.91
CA SER A 146 -18.53 -10.29 -12.23
C SER A 146 -17.45 -10.47 -11.18
N THR A 147 -17.41 -11.60 -10.47
CA THR A 147 -16.33 -11.89 -9.50
C THR A 147 -14.95 -11.89 -10.16
N GLY A 148 -14.86 -12.27 -11.43
CA GLY A 148 -13.61 -12.29 -12.18
C GLY A 148 -12.99 -10.90 -12.41
N PHE A 149 -13.78 -9.84 -12.39
CA PHE A 149 -13.30 -8.46 -12.47
C PHE A 149 -13.56 -7.67 -11.16
N GLY A 150 -13.83 -8.38 -10.05
CA GLY A 150 -13.84 -7.83 -8.70
C GLY A 150 -15.15 -7.13 -8.31
N GLN A 151 -16.28 -7.51 -8.91
CA GLN A 151 -17.62 -7.20 -8.44
C GLN A 151 -18.29 -8.48 -7.95
N ALA A 152 -19.40 -8.38 -7.22
CA ALA A 152 -20.05 -9.51 -6.53
C ALA A 152 -19.12 -10.30 -5.55
N ILE A 153 -18.00 -9.75 -5.19
CA ILE A 153 -17.07 -10.25 -4.17
C ILE A 153 -16.59 -9.06 -3.31
N ASN A 154 -16.72 -9.20 -2.01
CA ASN A 154 -16.22 -8.24 -1.04
C ASN A 154 -14.99 -8.78 -0.33
N VAL A 155 -13.93 -8.00 -0.27
CA VAL A 155 -12.65 -8.35 0.34
C VAL A 155 -12.13 -7.19 1.18
N ASN A 156 -11.20 -7.46 2.08
CA ASN A 156 -10.44 -6.40 2.77
C ASN A 156 -9.03 -6.26 2.20
N ALA A 157 -8.34 -5.19 2.58
CA ALA A 157 -6.99 -4.91 2.06
C ALA A 157 -5.94 -5.95 2.51
N LEU A 158 -6.11 -6.59 3.68
CA LEU A 158 -5.21 -7.65 4.12
C LEU A 158 -5.32 -8.89 3.23
N GLN A 159 -6.54 -9.26 2.82
CA GLN A 159 -6.74 -10.38 1.89
C GLN A 159 -6.09 -10.08 0.53
N MET A 160 -6.24 -8.85 0.02
CA MET A 160 -5.57 -8.41 -1.20
C MET A 160 -4.04 -8.46 -1.06
N ALA A 161 -3.49 -7.97 0.04
CA ALA A 161 -2.06 -8.02 0.30
C ALA A 161 -1.55 -9.46 0.39
N GLN A 162 -2.26 -10.36 1.11
CA GLN A 162 -1.92 -11.77 1.19
C GLN A 162 -1.92 -12.44 -0.18
N ALA A 163 -3.00 -12.29 -0.94
CA ALA A 163 -3.16 -12.93 -2.26
C ALA A 163 -2.10 -12.44 -3.26
N PHE A 164 -1.89 -11.12 -3.35
CA PHE A 164 -0.90 -10.55 -4.27
C PHE A 164 0.55 -10.82 -3.85
N SER A 165 0.81 -11.14 -2.58
CA SER A 165 2.14 -11.62 -2.19
C SER A 165 2.57 -12.84 -3.00
N ALA A 166 1.64 -13.73 -3.37
CA ALA A 166 1.97 -14.88 -4.24
C ALA A 166 2.35 -14.45 -5.66
N ILE A 167 1.72 -13.42 -6.21
CA ILE A 167 2.07 -12.90 -7.55
C ILE A 167 3.47 -12.27 -7.54
N PHE A 168 3.89 -11.62 -6.47
CA PHE A 168 5.16 -10.91 -6.39
C PHE A 168 6.30 -11.71 -5.73
N ASN A 169 6.04 -12.95 -5.30
CA ASN A 169 6.98 -13.81 -4.58
C ASN A 169 6.96 -15.25 -5.12
N ASP A 170 7.16 -15.39 -6.43
CA ASP A 170 7.35 -16.67 -7.14
C ASP A 170 6.27 -17.71 -6.83
N GLY A 171 5.04 -17.26 -6.69
CA GLY A 171 3.88 -18.09 -6.37
C GLY A 171 3.70 -18.37 -4.87
N THR A 172 4.62 -17.93 -4.03
CA THR A 172 4.61 -18.18 -2.58
C THR A 172 3.81 -17.12 -1.84
N MET A 173 2.70 -17.53 -1.22
CA MET A 173 1.80 -16.65 -0.49
C MET A 173 2.25 -16.46 0.96
N MET A 174 2.43 -15.21 1.37
CA MET A 174 2.91 -14.82 2.68
C MET A 174 1.77 -14.28 3.55
N ARG A 175 1.84 -14.55 4.84
CA ARG A 175 0.92 -14.00 5.83
C ARG A 175 1.31 -12.55 6.15
N PRO A 176 0.43 -11.55 5.94
CA PRO A 176 0.66 -10.20 6.44
C PRO A 176 0.73 -10.18 7.97
N TYR A 177 1.59 -9.36 8.54
CA TYR A 177 1.63 -9.06 9.98
C TYR A 177 2.13 -7.64 10.21
N VAL A 178 1.66 -7.02 11.29
CA VAL A 178 1.92 -5.61 11.61
C VAL A 178 2.77 -5.44 12.88
N VAL A 179 2.94 -6.51 13.66
CA VAL A 179 3.78 -6.52 14.85
C VAL A 179 5.01 -7.35 14.55
N ASP A 180 6.17 -6.69 14.49
CA ASP A 180 7.46 -7.35 14.32
C ASP A 180 7.89 -8.05 15.60
N ARG A 181 7.88 -7.33 16.73
CA ARG A 181 8.28 -7.88 18.02
C ARG A 181 7.61 -7.19 19.19
N ILE A 182 7.63 -7.85 20.32
CA ILE A 182 7.19 -7.31 21.62
C ILE A 182 8.41 -7.26 22.53
N GLU A 183 8.69 -6.07 23.05
CA GLU A 183 9.83 -5.82 23.94
C GLU A 183 9.35 -5.32 25.31
N ARG A 184 10.11 -5.66 26.35
CA ARG A 184 10.00 -5.00 27.64
C ARG A 184 10.65 -3.61 27.59
N SER A 185 10.36 -2.77 28.58
CA SER A 185 10.96 -1.44 28.67
C SER A 185 12.50 -1.43 28.79
N ASN A 186 13.09 -2.54 29.21
CA ASN A 186 14.55 -2.74 29.28
C ASN A 186 15.18 -3.27 27.98
N GLY A 187 14.42 -3.34 26.88
CA GLY A 187 14.90 -3.83 25.58
C GLY A 187 14.90 -5.35 25.41
N THR A 188 14.48 -6.11 26.44
CA THR A 188 14.40 -7.58 26.31
C THR A 188 13.25 -7.95 25.39
N VAL A 189 13.55 -8.63 24.28
CA VAL A 189 12.53 -9.16 23.34
C VAL A 189 11.77 -10.29 24.03
N VAL A 190 10.46 -10.12 24.18
CA VAL A 190 9.55 -11.12 24.76
C VAL A 190 9.03 -12.07 23.68
N LYS A 191 8.79 -11.52 22.50
CA LYS A 191 8.29 -12.27 21.35
C LYS A 191 8.73 -11.63 20.05
N GLN A 192 9.22 -12.42 19.12
CA GLN A 192 9.55 -12.05 17.75
C GLN A 192 8.59 -12.74 16.79
N TYR A 193 8.16 -12.05 15.75
CA TYR A 193 7.36 -12.62 14.67
C TYR A 193 8.23 -12.75 13.42
N GLU A 194 8.11 -13.87 12.76
CA GLU A 194 8.86 -14.17 11.54
C GLU A 194 7.91 -14.23 10.33
N PRO A 195 8.42 -13.95 9.13
CA PRO A 195 7.67 -14.16 7.89
C PRO A 195 7.15 -15.59 7.81
N LYS A 196 5.86 -15.74 7.48
CA LYS A 196 5.21 -17.07 7.41
C LYS A 196 4.60 -17.31 6.05
N VAL A 197 5.02 -18.39 5.40
CA VAL A 197 4.35 -18.92 4.22
C VAL A 197 3.01 -19.53 4.63
N VAL A 198 1.94 -19.17 3.91
CA VAL A 198 0.58 -19.69 4.16
C VAL A 198 0.02 -20.46 2.98
N GLY A 199 0.72 -20.52 1.86
CA GLY A 199 0.34 -21.30 0.69
C GLY A 199 1.24 -21.04 -0.51
N LYS A 200 0.99 -21.82 -1.57
CA LYS A 200 1.56 -21.60 -2.88
C LYS A 200 0.46 -21.79 -3.93
N PRO A 201 -0.45 -20.81 -4.09
CA PRO A 201 -1.62 -20.93 -4.93
C PRO A 201 -1.30 -21.05 -6.43
N ILE A 202 -0.14 -20.56 -6.87
CA ILE A 202 0.30 -20.56 -8.27
C ILE A 202 1.78 -20.94 -8.40
N SER A 203 2.18 -21.33 -9.59
CA SER A 203 3.58 -21.62 -9.91
C SER A 203 4.41 -20.34 -10.10
N GLU A 204 5.73 -20.47 -10.00
CA GLU A 204 6.69 -19.41 -10.31
C GLU A 204 6.52 -18.90 -11.75
N LYS A 205 6.29 -19.80 -12.71
CA LYS A 205 6.04 -19.44 -14.10
C LYS A 205 4.80 -18.56 -14.26
N THR A 206 3.73 -18.90 -13.56
CA THR A 206 2.50 -18.10 -13.54
C THR A 206 2.75 -16.72 -12.92
N SER A 207 3.43 -16.67 -11.77
CA SER A 207 3.85 -15.42 -11.11
C SER A 207 4.60 -14.52 -12.10
N ALA A 208 5.65 -15.03 -12.75
CA ALA A 208 6.45 -14.28 -13.71
C ALA A 208 5.63 -13.78 -14.91
N TYR A 209 4.69 -14.60 -15.39
CA TYR A 209 3.82 -14.20 -16.51
C TYR A 209 2.88 -13.04 -16.12
N ILE A 210 2.26 -13.12 -14.94
CA ILE A 210 1.38 -12.03 -14.46
C ILE A 210 2.17 -10.75 -14.19
N GLN A 211 3.35 -10.84 -13.61
CA GLN A 211 4.24 -9.69 -13.43
C GLN A 211 4.59 -9.03 -14.78
N LYS A 212 4.86 -9.82 -15.83
CA LYS A 212 5.07 -9.32 -17.18
C LYS A 212 3.85 -8.57 -17.73
N LEU A 213 2.64 -9.09 -17.51
CA LEU A 213 1.41 -8.41 -17.91
C LEU A 213 1.23 -7.11 -17.11
N MET A 214 1.45 -7.12 -15.80
CA MET A 214 1.37 -5.94 -14.94
C MET A 214 2.40 -4.87 -15.32
N LYS A 215 3.57 -5.26 -15.83
CA LYS A 215 4.56 -4.32 -16.39
C LYS A 215 4.00 -3.60 -17.61
N ARG A 216 3.35 -4.31 -18.50
CA ARG A 216 2.71 -3.74 -19.69
C ARG A 216 1.56 -2.79 -19.36
N VAL A 217 0.84 -3.01 -18.25
CA VAL A 217 -0.19 -2.06 -17.77
C VAL A 217 0.40 -0.68 -17.45
N VAL A 218 1.69 -0.62 -17.07
CA VAL A 218 2.43 0.63 -16.83
C VAL A 218 3.08 1.19 -18.09
N ASP A 219 3.64 0.33 -18.92
CA ASP A 219 4.52 0.74 -20.03
C ASP A 219 3.78 0.99 -21.34
N ASP A 220 2.77 0.18 -21.67
CA ASP A 220 2.04 0.33 -22.93
C ASP A 220 1.37 1.71 -22.98
N LYS A 221 1.35 2.32 -24.17
CA LYS A 221 0.81 3.69 -24.38
C LYS A 221 -0.64 3.88 -23.94
N ASP A 222 -1.41 2.81 -23.93
CA ASP A 222 -2.81 2.74 -23.54
C ASP A 222 -3.03 1.88 -22.28
N GLY A 223 -1.95 1.61 -21.55
CA GLY A 223 -2.00 0.90 -20.27
C GLY A 223 -2.68 1.73 -19.17
N THR A 224 -3.59 1.10 -18.43
CA THR A 224 -4.43 1.81 -17.44
C THR A 224 -3.63 2.34 -16.25
N ALA A 225 -2.42 1.81 -15.96
CA ALA A 225 -1.56 2.32 -14.90
C ALA A 225 -0.44 3.27 -15.39
N ARG A 226 -0.47 3.71 -16.64
CA ARG A 226 0.55 4.60 -17.20
C ARG A 226 0.73 5.89 -16.38
N MET A 227 -0.34 6.44 -15.83
CA MET A 227 -0.32 7.64 -14.99
C MET A 227 0.39 7.43 -13.63
N TYR A 228 0.62 6.18 -13.25
CA TYR A 228 1.37 5.82 -12.05
C TYR A 228 2.85 5.58 -12.32
N ARG A 229 3.29 5.66 -13.57
CA ARG A 229 4.71 5.52 -13.92
C ARG A 229 5.56 6.45 -13.09
N MET A 230 6.65 5.92 -12.58
CA MET A 230 7.65 6.65 -11.79
C MET A 230 8.91 6.80 -12.62
N GLU A 231 9.60 7.94 -12.51
CA GLU A 231 10.84 8.19 -13.23
C GLU A 231 12.06 7.57 -12.53
N ASP A 232 11.93 7.40 -11.21
CA ASP A 232 12.98 7.02 -10.28
C ASP A 232 12.99 5.54 -9.92
N VAL A 233 11.93 4.80 -10.24
CA VAL A 233 11.85 3.36 -10.02
C VAL A 233 10.97 2.69 -11.05
N ASP A 234 11.36 1.52 -11.48
CA ASP A 234 10.58 0.70 -12.40
C ASP A 234 9.57 -0.13 -11.61
N ILE A 235 8.29 0.04 -11.93
CA ILE A 235 7.18 -0.60 -11.21
C ILE A 235 6.36 -1.51 -12.11
N ILE A 236 5.66 -2.45 -11.50
CA ILE A 236 4.56 -3.20 -12.08
C ILE A 236 3.27 -2.85 -11.35
N ALA A 237 2.15 -2.78 -12.07
CA ALA A 237 0.90 -2.36 -11.46
C ALA A 237 -0.35 -2.92 -12.14
N LYS A 238 -1.48 -2.91 -11.38
CA LYS A 238 -2.83 -3.11 -11.88
C LYS A 238 -3.78 -2.14 -11.20
N THR A 239 -4.48 -1.35 -11.98
CA THR A 239 -5.52 -0.43 -11.51
C THR A 239 -6.84 -1.15 -11.29
N GLY A 240 -7.64 -0.62 -10.40
CA GLY A 240 -9.02 -1.01 -10.17
C GLY A 240 -9.93 0.20 -10.01
N THR A 241 -11.13 0.06 -10.55
CA THR A 241 -12.24 0.96 -10.29
C THR A 241 -13.45 0.08 -10.06
N GLY A 242 -14.08 0.22 -8.90
CA GLY A 242 -15.29 -0.48 -8.52
C GLY A 242 -16.39 0.54 -8.22
N GLN A 243 -17.63 0.18 -8.47
CA GLN A 243 -18.78 0.97 -8.00
C GLN A 243 -19.02 0.63 -6.53
N VAL A 244 -19.49 1.61 -5.76
CA VAL A 244 -19.84 1.36 -4.36
C VAL A 244 -21.27 0.84 -4.28
N TYR A 245 -21.43 -0.35 -3.67
CA TYR A 245 -22.76 -0.92 -3.45
C TYR A 245 -23.35 -0.38 -2.15
N GLY A 246 -24.48 0.33 -2.26
CA GLY A 246 -25.20 0.91 -1.14
C GLY A 246 -26.54 0.21 -0.88
N LYS A 247 -27.33 0.70 0.07
CA LYS A 247 -28.64 0.14 0.45
C LYS A 247 -29.66 0.05 -0.69
N GLN A 248 -29.51 0.85 -1.74
CA GLN A 248 -30.43 0.92 -2.88
C GLN A 248 -29.81 0.40 -4.19
N GLY A 249 -28.73 -0.36 -4.11
CA GLY A 249 -27.94 -0.81 -5.25
C GLY A 249 -26.66 -0.03 -5.44
N TYR A 250 -26.07 -0.08 -6.65
CA TYR A 250 -24.83 0.64 -6.95
C TYR A 250 -25.04 2.16 -6.93
N ASP A 251 -24.24 2.84 -6.10
CA ASP A 251 -24.17 4.30 -6.07
C ASP A 251 -23.37 4.79 -7.29
N ARG A 252 -24.03 5.52 -8.18
CA ARG A 252 -23.41 6.06 -9.40
C ARG A 252 -22.59 7.32 -9.15
N SER A 253 -22.63 7.86 -7.94
CA SER A 253 -21.89 9.06 -7.54
C SER A 253 -20.61 8.77 -6.77
N LEU A 254 -20.34 7.48 -6.44
CA LEU A 254 -19.19 7.09 -5.62
C LEU A 254 -18.49 5.87 -6.21
N TYR A 255 -17.18 5.95 -6.33
CA TYR A 255 -16.33 4.90 -6.88
C TYR A 255 -15.24 4.54 -5.88
N THR A 256 -14.92 3.26 -5.78
CA THR A 256 -13.71 2.78 -5.13
C THR A 256 -12.60 2.73 -6.18
N ASN A 257 -11.65 3.63 -6.08
CA ASN A 257 -10.43 3.63 -6.90
C ASN A 257 -9.34 2.87 -6.16
N SER A 258 -8.63 2.02 -6.87
CA SER A 258 -7.55 1.22 -6.27
C SER A 258 -6.41 0.98 -7.24
N ILE A 259 -5.23 0.73 -6.67
CA ILE A 259 -4.07 0.25 -7.42
C ILE A 259 -3.26 -0.72 -6.57
N MET A 260 -2.88 -1.83 -7.18
CA MET A 260 -1.85 -2.73 -6.67
C MET A 260 -0.57 -2.47 -7.45
N MET A 261 0.48 -2.08 -6.75
CA MET A 261 1.80 -1.81 -7.31
C MET A 261 2.86 -2.66 -6.63
N ALA A 262 3.91 -3.02 -7.35
CA ALA A 262 5.10 -3.62 -6.77
C ALA A 262 6.37 -3.08 -7.42
N ALA A 263 7.46 -3.03 -6.65
CA ALA A 263 8.74 -2.50 -7.07
C ALA A 263 9.91 -3.23 -6.37
N PRO A 264 11.10 -3.27 -6.98
CA PRO A 264 11.37 -3.00 -8.39
C PRO A 264 10.58 -3.95 -9.31
N ALA A 265 10.30 -3.57 -10.56
CA ALA A 265 9.53 -4.40 -11.50
C ALA A 265 10.13 -5.79 -11.70
N LYS A 266 11.46 -5.88 -11.71
CA LYS A 266 12.21 -7.14 -11.69
C LYS A 266 12.50 -7.54 -10.27
N ASN A 267 12.01 -8.70 -9.84
CA ASN A 267 12.16 -9.23 -8.49
C ASN A 267 11.60 -8.27 -7.41
N PRO A 268 10.27 -8.09 -7.37
CA PRO A 268 9.62 -7.17 -6.44
C PRO A 268 10.00 -7.46 -4.98
N LYS A 269 10.25 -6.40 -4.22
CA LYS A 269 10.59 -6.45 -2.79
C LYS A 269 9.57 -5.71 -1.93
N VAL A 270 8.86 -4.77 -2.55
CA VAL A 270 7.84 -3.96 -1.91
C VAL A 270 6.59 -4.01 -2.76
N MET A 271 5.45 -4.14 -2.12
CA MET A 271 4.16 -3.92 -2.75
C MET A 271 3.36 -2.87 -1.99
N VAL A 272 2.57 -2.12 -2.73
CA VAL A 272 1.63 -1.13 -2.19
C VAL A 272 0.25 -1.43 -2.77
N TYR A 273 -0.71 -1.61 -1.90
CA TYR A 273 -2.12 -1.59 -2.25
C TYR A 273 -2.74 -0.31 -1.71
N TYR A 274 -3.15 0.56 -2.61
CA TYR A 274 -3.75 1.85 -2.27
C TYR A 274 -5.18 1.86 -2.80
N ALA A 275 -6.14 2.09 -1.92
CA ALA A 275 -7.56 2.13 -2.27
C ALA A 275 -8.24 3.27 -1.52
N PHE A 276 -9.14 3.98 -2.20
CA PHE A 276 -9.90 5.10 -1.65
C PHE A 276 -11.23 5.26 -2.40
N GLN A 277 -12.17 5.94 -1.77
CA GLN A 277 -13.44 6.29 -2.40
C GLN A 277 -13.44 7.75 -2.84
N ALA A 278 -13.96 8.00 -4.04
CA ALA A 278 -14.10 9.33 -4.61
C ALA A 278 -15.33 9.41 -5.52
N SER A 279 -15.86 10.62 -5.67
CA SER A 279 -16.99 10.89 -6.59
C SER A 279 -16.58 10.90 -8.06
N ASP A 280 -15.29 10.95 -8.37
CA ASP A 280 -14.75 10.90 -9.72
C ASP A 280 -13.76 9.73 -9.81
N TYR A 281 -13.88 8.90 -10.87
CA TYR A 281 -13.01 7.76 -11.08
C TYR A 281 -11.84 8.04 -12.02
N LEU A 282 -11.80 9.20 -12.67
CA LEU A 282 -10.75 9.59 -13.62
C LEU A 282 -9.86 10.72 -13.09
N ASN A 283 -10.46 11.66 -12.36
CA ASN A 283 -9.85 12.96 -12.03
C ASN A 283 -9.40 13.00 -10.56
N TYR A 284 -8.41 12.21 -10.21
CA TYR A 284 -7.81 12.22 -8.88
C TYR A 284 -6.28 12.28 -8.93
N ASP A 285 -5.69 12.79 -7.85
CA ASP A 285 -4.25 12.85 -7.71
C ASP A 285 -3.66 11.45 -7.46
N ARG A 286 -2.63 11.11 -8.20
CA ARG A 286 -1.93 9.81 -8.14
C ARG A 286 -0.61 9.88 -7.37
N GLU A 287 -0.13 11.07 -7.07
CA GLU A 287 1.13 11.26 -6.34
C GLU A 287 1.12 10.63 -4.95
N PRO A 288 0.02 10.69 -4.14
CA PRO A 288 0.01 10.02 -2.84
C PRO A 288 0.37 8.54 -2.90
N ALA A 289 -0.13 7.81 -3.89
CA ALA A 289 0.20 6.39 -4.06
C ALA A 289 1.67 6.18 -4.44
N LYS A 290 2.24 7.05 -5.28
CA LYS A 290 3.67 7.02 -5.64
C LYS A 290 4.56 7.36 -4.45
N GLU A 291 4.17 8.33 -3.62
CA GLU A 291 4.90 8.68 -2.40
C GLU A 291 4.90 7.56 -1.37
N VAL A 292 3.78 6.86 -1.21
CA VAL A 292 3.71 5.66 -0.38
C VAL A 292 4.68 4.59 -0.91
N MET A 293 4.74 4.37 -2.23
CA MET A 293 5.69 3.43 -2.83
C MET A 293 7.14 3.86 -2.57
N ARG A 294 7.49 5.14 -2.75
CA ARG A 294 8.82 5.65 -2.46
C ARG A 294 9.20 5.45 -0.99
N SER A 295 8.30 5.80 -0.09
CA SER A 295 8.51 5.64 1.36
C SER A 295 8.69 4.17 1.75
N ALA A 296 7.94 3.26 1.14
CA ALA A 296 8.05 1.83 1.38
C ALA A 296 9.38 1.25 0.85
N LEU A 297 9.85 1.71 -0.31
CA LEU A 297 11.17 1.33 -0.84
C LEU A 297 12.32 1.79 0.07
N VAL A 298 12.23 3.03 0.56
CA VAL A 298 13.20 3.55 1.54
C VAL A 298 13.17 2.71 2.82
N ALA A 299 12.00 2.42 3.36
CA ALA A 299 11.86 1.59 4.55
C ALA A 299 12.38 0.15 4.37
N ALA A 300 12.38 -0.36 3.15
CA ALA A 300 12.92 -1.66 2.80
C ALA A 300 14.42 -1.64 2.44
N ASN A 301 15.12 -0.51 2.58
CA ASN A 301 16.52 -0.31 2.17
C ASN A 301 16.77 -0.64 0.68
N ILE A 302 15.78 -0.38 -0.18
CA ILE A 302 15.90 -0.60 -1.61
C ILE A 302 16.25 0.74 -2.23
N THR A 303 17.51 0.91 -2.60
CA THR A 303 17.95 2.03 -3.44
C THR A 303 17.46 1.80 -4.86
N ALA A 304 16.98 2.85 -5.49
CA ALA A 304 16.61 2.81 -6.90
C ALA A 304 17.75 2.19 -7.74
N ASP A 305 17.38 1.32 -8.67
CA ASP A 305 18.35 0.59 -9.48
C ASP A 305 19.18 1.62 -10.28
N LYS A 306 20.49 1.67 -10.04
CA LYS A 306 21.41 2.63 -10.70
C LYS A 306 21.38 2.58 -12.23
N ALA A 307 20.80 1.53 -12.79
CA ALA A 307 20.68 1.35 -14.25
C ALA A 307 19.50 2.11 -14.88
N SER A 308 18.54 2.61 -14.11
CA SER A 308 17.35 3.33 -14.60
C SER A 308 17.33 4.82 -14.22
N LEU A 309 18.33 5.30 -13.47
CA LEU A 309 18.43 6.69 -13.06
C LEU A 309 19.44 7.43 -13.94
N ASN A 310 18.98 8.47 -14.61
CA ASN A 310 19.89 9.56 -14.97
C ASN A 310 20.45 10.10 -13.64
N GLU A 311 21.77 10.02 -13.46
CA GLU A 311 22.47 10.39 -12.21
C GLU A 311 22.14 11.80 -11.68
N GLU A 312 21.65 12.70 -12.53
CA GLU A 312 21.21 14.05 -12.15
C GLU A 312 19.82 14.13 -11.49
N LYS A 313 18.97 13.08 -11.59
CA LYS A 313 17.62 13.04 -11.00
C LYS A 313 17.49 12.07 -9.85
N ALA A 314 18.60 11.45 -9.41
CA ALA A 314 18.62 10.60 -8.24
C ALA A 314 18.07 11.35 -7.03
N TYR A 315 17.03 10.83 -6.51
CA TYR A 315 16.36 11.08 -5.22
C TYR A 315 17.00 12.20 -4.40
N LYS A 316 16.61 13.43 -4.64
CA LYS A 316 17.05 14.58 -3.82
C LYS A 316 16.46 14.55 -2.39
N GLY A 317 15.82 13.46 -1.97
CA GLY A 317 15.00 13.45 -0.77
C GLY A 317 15.40 12.53 0.37
N PHE A 318 15.86 11.32 0.12
CA PHE A 318 16.04 10.35 1.23
C PHE A 318 17.34 9.56 1.09
N ARG A 319 18.29 9.84 1.96
CA ARG A 319 19.45 8.98 2.19
C ARG A 319 19.26 8.31 3.54
N GLU A 320 19.47 7.01 3.57
CA GLU A 320 19.60 6.27 4.81
C GLU A 320 21.05 6.23 5.22
N THR A 321 21.30 6.42 6.50
CA THR A 321 22.60 6.17 7.10
C THR A 321 22.40 5.64 8.52
N GLN A 322 23.43 5.04 9.08
CA GLN A 322 23.40 4.66 10.48
C GLN A 322 23.75 5.84 11.36
N MET A 323 22.97 6.02 12.42
CA MET A 323 23.24 7.04 13.43
C MET A 323 24.65 6.82 14.04
N PRO A 324 25.56 7.77 13.90
CA PRO A 324 26.88 7.67 14.48
C PRO A 324 26.84 7.72 16.02
N VAL A 325 27.90 7.27 16.65
CA VAL A 325 28.11 7.47 18.09
C VAL A 325 28.54 8.91 18.31
N LEU A 326 27.70 9.72 18.92
CA LEU A 326 27.97 11.15 19.16
C LEU A 326 28.09 11.49 20.64
N ARG A 327 27.59 10.62 21.52
CA ARG A 327 27.68 10.76 22.97
C ARG A 327 29.15 10.85 23.41
N ASN A 328 29.44 11.74 24.34
CA ASN A 328 30.77 12.06 24.86
C ASN A 328 31.74 12.64 23.81
N HIS A 329 31.22 13.19 22.72
CA HIS A 329 31.98 13.96 21.75
C HIS A 329 31.55 15.42 21.76
N SER A 330 32.44 16.28 21.25
CA SER A 330 32.08 17.71 21.12
C SER A 330 30.92 17.92 20.17
N LEU A 331 30.14 18.95 20.43
CA LEU A 331 28.99 19.30 19.58
C LEU A 331 29.43 19.59 18.13
N SER A 332 30.62 20.21 17.95
CA SER A 332 31.20 20.44 16.63
C SER A 332 31.48 19.15 15.87
N TYR A 333 32.04 18.14 16.54
CA TYR A 333 32.27 16.81 15.99
C TYR A 333 30.92 16.17 15.58
N ALA A 334 29.92 16.26 16.47
CA ALA A 334 28.60 15.68 16.21
C ALA A 334 27.94 16.32 14.96
N LEU A 335 27.99 17.62 14.83
CA LEU A 335 27.45 18.34 13.68
C LEU A 335 28.22 18.02 12.39
N ASP A 336 29.53 17.89 12.43
CA ASP A 336 30.33 17.47 11.28
C ASP A 336 29.95 16.07 10.81
N LYS A 337 29.76 15.11 11.74
CA LYS A 337 29.33 13.75 11.41
C LYS A 337 27.92 13.67 10.85
N LEU A 338 27.04 14.59 11.20
CA LEU A 338 25.67 14.65 10.71
C LEU A 338 25.51 15.49 9.44
N LYS A 339 26.54 16.25 9.02
CA LYS A 339 26.46 17.20 7.91
C LYS A 339 25.94 16.58 6.61
N ASP A 340 26.45 15.42 6.24
CA ASP A 340 26.10 14.74 4.99
C ASP A 340 24.87 13.81 5.11
N THR A 341 24.25 13.75 6.29
CA THR A 341 23.05 12.93 6.51
C THR A 341 21.77 13.64 6.08
N HIS A 342 21.84 14.95 5.82
CA HIS A 342 20.68 15.79 5.52
C HIS A 342 19.56 15.72 6.55
N THR A 343 19.90 15.40 7.81
CA THR A 343 18.96 15.40 8.95
C THR A 343 18.84 16.80 9.54
N GLU A 344 17.71 17.06 10.21
CA GLU A 344 17.50 18.29 10.98
C GLU A 344 18.02 18.07 12.41
N GLN A 345 19.06 18.81 12.82
CA GLN A 345 19.65 18.67 14.15
C GLN A 345 18.96 19.59 15.15
N ILE A 346 18.40 19.02 16.19
CA ILE A 346 17.79 19.75 17.32
C ILE A 346 18.75 19.66 18.51
N ILE A 347 19.39 20.78 18.82
CA ILE A 347 20.31 20.89 19.97
C ILE A 347 19.53 21.37 21.19
N ILE A 348 19.62 20.61 22.27
CA ILE A 348 18.97 20.89 23.55
C ILE A 348 20.07 21.19 24.58
N GLY A 349 20.05 22.39 25.12
CA GLY A 349 21.03 22.87 26.08
C GLY A 349 22.08 23.79 25.44
N ASP A 350 22.94 24.38 26.28
CA ASP A 350 23.95 25.40 25.93
C ASP A 350 25.40 24.89 26.11
N GLY A 351 25.57 23.59 26.24
CA GLY A 351 26.88 22.96 26.43
C GLY A 351 27.65 22.71 25.13
N SER A 352 28.89 22.32 25.26
CA SER A 352 29.79 22.06 24.12
C SER A 352 30.00 20.58 23.80
N GLU A 353 29.47 19.67 24.62
CA GLU A 353 29.58 18.21 24.45
C GLU A 353 28.19 17.57 24.43
N VAL A 354 28.05 16.49 23.67
CA VAL A 354 26.81 15.68 23.58
C VAL A 354 26.77 14.70 24.73
N MET A 355 25.80 14.84 25.60
CA MET A 355 25.53 13.92 26.72
C MET A 355 24.66 12.75 26.30
N GLU A 356 23.61 13.02 25.52
CA GLU A 356 22.68 12.02 25.02
C GLU A 356 22.25 12.37 23.60
N GLN A 357 21.87 11.35 22.86
CA GLN A 357 21.42 11.48 21.47
C GLN A 357 20.17 10.65 21.21
N PHE A 358 19.35 11.08 20.26
CA PHE A 358 18.24 10.31 19.70
C PHE A 358 18.12 10.63 18.19
N PRO A 359 18.02 9.62 17.30
CA PRO A 359 18.04 8.17 17.53
C PRO A 359 19.31 7.65 18.21
N GLN A 360 19.25 6.41 18.70
CA GLN A 360 20.41 5.79 19.33
C GLN A 360 21.49 5.40 18.31
N PRO A 361 22.76 5.24 18.72
CA PRO A 361 23.83 4.80 17.81
C PRO A 361 23.46 3.50 17.06
N LYS A 362 23.78 3.45 15.76
CA LYS A 362 23.48 2.35 14.84
C LYS A 362 22.01 2.20 14.45
N GLU A 363 21.10 2.97 15.00
CA GLU A 363 19.75 3.04 14.44
C GLU A 363 19.80 3.70 13.06
N THR A 364 18.93 3.26 12.15
CA THR A 364 18.80 3.88 10.83
C THR A 364 18.18 5.27 10.95
N ILE A 365 18.83 6.25 10.37
CA ILE A 365 18.31 7.62 10.20
C ILE A 365 18.13 7.92 8.72
N ILE A 366 17.12 8.72 8.43
CA ILE A 366 16.79 9.13 7.06
C ILE A 366 16.91 10.66 6.90
N SER A 367 17.20 11.11 5.69
CA SER A 367 17.21 12.54 5.37
C SER A 367 15.90 13.22 5.80
N ASN A 368 15.97 14.47 6.22
CA ASN A 368 14.87 15.26 6.78
C ASN A 368 14.30 14.76 8.12
N GLN A 369 14.83 13.67 8.68
CA GLN A 369 14.49 13.24 10.03
C GLN A 369 15.13 14.19 11.05
N ARG A 370 14.45 14.44 12.18
CA ARG A 370 15.04 15.16 13.31
C ARG A 370 15.94 14.25 14.12
N VAL A 371 17.13 14.77 14.40
CA VAL A 371 18.12 14.18 15.29
C VAL A 371 18.27 15.11 16.49
N PHE A 372 18.06 14.56 17.67
CA PHE A 372 18.10 15.31 18.92
C PHE A 372 19.42 15.06 19.64
N LEU A 373 20.09 16.14 20.05
CA LEU A 373 21.34 16.13 20.79
C LEU A 373 21.16 16.91 22.10
N LEU A 374 21.27 16.24 23.24
CA LEU A 374 21.30 16.88 24.55
C LEU A 374 22.74 17.21 24.89
N SER A 375 23.03 18.47 25.12
CA SER A 375 24.38 18.91 25.49
C SER A 375 24.59 18.97 27.01
N ASN A 376 25.86 19.02 27.46
CA ASN A 376 26.26 19.06 28.85
C ASN A 376 26.07 20.42 29.55
N GLY A 377 25.37 21.35 28.92
CA GLY A 377 25.10 22.66 29.48
C GLY A 377 24.13 22.61 30.65
N SER A 378 24.27 23.58 31.56
CA SER A 378 23.39 23.68 32.74
C SER A 378 22.03 24.32 32.44
N ARG A 379 21.88 24.94 31.27
CA ARG A 379 20.69 25.71 30.88
C ARG A 379 20.01 25.07 29.68
N LEU A 380 18.79 24.58 29.91
CA LEU A 380 17.95 24.12 28.82
C LEU A 380 17.10 25.28 28.30
N THR A 381 17.02 25.38 26.98
CA THR A 381 16.18 26.36 26.28
C THR A 381 15.09 25.68 25.49
N MET A 382 13.92 26.31 25.47
CA MET A 382 12.76 25.84 24.71
C MET A 382 13.08 25.82 23.22
N PRO A 383 13.00 24.66 22.54
CA PRO A 383 13.14 24.61 21.08
C PRO A 383 11.88 25.16 20.41
N ASP A 384 11.98 25.48 19.12
CA ASP A 384 10.79 25.67 18.29
C ASP A 384 10.25 24.29 17.90
N MET A 385 9.11 23.94 18.47
CA MET A 385 8.45 22.64 18.22
C MET A 385 7.49 22.69 17.02
N THR A 386 7.35 23.83 16.34
CA THR A 386 6.44 23.95 15.19
C THR A 386 6.79 22.90 14.15
N GLY A 387 5.79 22.16 13.67
CA GLY A 387 5.98 21.06 12.72
C GLY A 387 6.52 19.75 13.33
N TRP A 388 6.72 19.67 14.65
CA TRP A 388 7.10 18.43 15.31
C TRP A 388 5.96 17.43 15.33
N THR A 389 6.30 16.17 15.15
CA THR A 389 5.39 15.03 15.30
C THR A 389 5.35 14.55 16.75
N LYS A 390 4.40 13.70 17.09
CA LYS A 390 4.37 13.02 18.40
C LYS A 390 5.66 12.24 18.69
N LYS A 391 6.30 11.67 17.64
CA LYS A 391 7.59 10.98 17.76
C LYS A 391 8.70 11.95 18.22
N ASP A 392 8.72 13.14 17.65
CA ASP A 392 9.71 14.18 18.01
C ASP A 392 9.52 14.67 19.45
N ILE A 393 8.27 14.88 19.86
CA ILE A 393 7.93 15.23 21.25
C ILE A 393 8.37 14.12 22.21
N THR A 394 8.15 12.86 21.83
CA THR A 394 8.57 11.71 22.66
C THR A 394 10.10 11.63 22.75
N ALA A 395 10.83 11.93 21.67
CA ALA A 395 12.29 12.00 21.69
C ALA A 395 12.80 13.10 22.63
N PHE A 396 12.21 14.29 22.56
CA PHE A 396 12.52 15.41 23.44
C PHE A 396 12.28 15.04 24.91
N TRP A 397 11.11 14.45 25.23
CA TRP A 397 10.80 13.99 26.58
C TRP A 397 11.79 12.92 27.08
N LYS A 398 12.15 11.96 26.26
CA LYS A 398 13.13 10.91 26.63
C LYS A 398 14.49 11.48 27.01
N LEU A 399 14.92 12.55 26.36
CA LEU A 399 16.20 13.19 26.62
C LEU A 399 16.17 14.15 27.79
N THR A 400 15.07 14.89 27.98
CA THR A 400 14.99 15.99 28.95
C THR A 400 14.20 15.66 30.20
N HIS A 401 13.30 14.69 30.13
CA HIS A 401 12.25 14.39 31.12
C HIS A 401 11.34 15.57 31.46
N ILE A 402 11.24 16.58 30.56
CA ILE A 402 10.32 17.70 30.68
C ILE A 402 8.96 17.30 30.14
N ALA A 403 7.90 17.52 30.92
CA ALA A 403 6.55 17.15 30.55
C ALA A 403 6.04 17.99 29.36
N VAL A 404 5.43 17.32 28.37
CA VAL A 404 4.78 17.96 27.23
C VAL A 404 3.33 17.46 27.14
N GLU A 405 2.40 18.36 27.34
CA GLU A 405 0.96 18.12 27.16
C GLU A 405 0.58 18.43 25.72
N MET A 406 -0.08 17.48 25.07
CA MET A 406 -0.47 17.59 23.67
C MET A 406 -1.98 17.75 23.56
N ASP A 407 -2.43 18.83 22.95
CA ASP A 407 -3.83 19.10 22.61
C ASP A 407 -4.01 18.97 21.10
N GLY A 408 -4.87 18.05 20.67
CA GLY A 408 -5.06 17.70 19.26
C GLY A 408 -4.11 16.62 18.77
N THR A 409 -3.92 16.56 17.44
CA THR A 409 -3.19 15.47 16.78
C THR A 409 -2.57 15.98 15.46
N GLY A 410 -1.60 15.26 14.89
CA GLY A 410 -0.85 15.70 13.71
C GLY A 410 0.48 16.30 14.05
N MET A 411 0.75 17.49 13.59
CA MET A 411 1.99 18.22 13.85
C MET A 411 1.73 19.40 14.80
N VAL A 412 2.73 19.77 15.58
CA VAL A 412 2.66 20.95 16.44
C VAL A 412 2.43 22.21 15.61
N ALA A 413 1.31 22.88 15.84
CA ALA A 413 0.97 24.15 15.23
C ALA A 413 1.39 25.36 16.09
N SER A 414 1.38 25.19 17.42
CA SER A 414 1.81 26.23 18.34
C SER A 414 2.21 25.64 19.71
N GLN A 415 2.99 26.40 20.46
CA GLN A 415 3.47 26.06 21.80
C GLN A 415 3.24 27.23 22.77
N ASN A 416 3.00 26.92 24.05
CA ASN A 416 2.73 27.93 25.09
C ASN A 416 3.99 28.72 25.51
N ILE A 417 5.17 28.12 25.38
CA ILE A 417 6.44 28.76 25.76
C ILE A 417 7.19 29.13 24.48
N LYS A 418 7.60 30.39 24.37
CA LYS A 418 8.34 30.90 23.21
C LYS A 418 9.70 30.22 23.11
N ALA A 419 10.12 29.84 21.89
CA ALA A 419 11.45 29.33 21.60
C ALA A 419 12.56 30.23 22.15
N GLY A 420 13.63 29.63 22.68
CA GLY A 420 14.75 30.34 23.32
C GLY A 420 14.54 30.69 24.79
N LYS A 421 13.36 30.52 25.39
CA LYS A 421 13.14 30.72 26.83
C LYS A 421 13.75 29.58 27.63
N ALA A 422 14.27 29.91 28.83
CA ALA A 422 14.78 28.89 29.74
C ALA A 422 13.64 27.96 30.22
N ILE A 423 13.92 26.67 30.24
CA ILE A 423 13.05 25.61 30.74
C ILE A 423 13.82 24.72 31.71
N ASN A 424 13.10 24.01 32.57
CA ASN A 424 13.66 23.07 33.56
C ASN A 424 12.72 21.87 33.71
N LYS A 425 13.06 20.95 34.63
CA LYS A 425 12.28 19.72 34.86
C LYS A 425 10.87 19.98 35.42
N ASP A 426 10.63 21.13 36.06
CA ASP A 426 9.34 21.51 36.59
C ASP A 426 8.45 22.23 35.56
N THR A 427 9.01 22.49 34.38
CA THR A 427 8.30 23.15 33.28
C THR A 427 7.29 22.20 32.65
N VAL A 428 6.06 22.65 32.45
CA VAL A 428 5.04 21.95 31.66
C VAL A 428 4.88 22.70 30.34
N ILE A 429 5.25 22.02 29.27
CA ILE A 429 5.10 22.52 27.91
C ILE A 429 3.73 22.09 27.37
N GLN A 430 2.96 23.03 26.84
CA GLN A 430 1.69 22.71 26.20
C GLN A 430 1.82 23.02 24.71
N VAL A 431 1.46 22.04 23.86
CA VAL A 431 1.47 22.18 22.41
C VAL A 431 0.07 21.92 21.85
N LYS A 432 -0.33 22.74 20.87
CA LYS A 432 -1.51 22.49 20.04
C LYS A 432 -1.07 21.82 18.76
N MET A 433 -1.69 20.72 18.45
CA MET A 433 -1.41 19.92 17.25
C MET A 433 -2.56 20.07 16.24
N LYS A 434 -2.22 20.07 14.95
CA LYS A 434 -3.17 20.09 13.81
C LYS A 434 -2.72 19.11 12.75
#